data_9561b4f3e2c2be95a3ebaf81814c1ab6
#
_entry.id   9561b4f3e2c2be95a3ebaf81814c1ab6
#
_cell.length_a   1.000
_cell.length_b   1.000
_cell.length_c   1.000
_cell.angle_alpha   90.00
_cell.angle_beta   90.00
_cell.angle_gamma   90.00
#
_symmetry.space_group_name_H-M   'P 1'
#
loop_
_entity.id
_entity.type
_entity.pdbx_description
1 polymer ?
#
loop_
_entity_poly.entity_id
_entity_poly.type
_entity_poly.pdbx_seq_one_letter_code
_entity_poly.pdbx_strand_id
1 'polypeptide(L)'
;MKSIVIILIVLNVNLNAQIGMVFPDVSGQTLDEKYIGLPIKNNKKTVVGIAYGRAAEDDLKKWLNPLYNTFMVKPDKKSFDMAAIYDVNFVFIPVIAGLKNVIADFKKGTDKEFWPYIMDMQSKDMQSIEKTLKAADRKTAYFYVLDEKGKIIEMVSGAYTEDKMDKLETAAE
;
A
#
# COMPACT_ATOMS: atom_id res chain seq x y z
N MET A 1 16.41 47.81 23.49
CA MET A 1 16.54 46.38 23.16
C MET A 1 15.25 45.96 22.44
N LYS A 2 15.31 45.62 21.14
CA LYS A 2 14.16 45.18 20.37
C LYS A 2 14.14 43.65 20.39
N SER A 3 13.13 43.04 21.03
CA SER A 3 12.94 41.58 21.05
C SER A 3 12.41 41.13 19.69
N ILE A 4 13.15 40.30 18.99
CA ILE A 4 12.72 39.63 17.75
C ILE A 4 11.98 38.39 18.18
N VAL A 5 10.67 38.38 17.96
CA VAL A 5 9.84 37.17 18.11
C VAL A 5 9.96 36.34 16.82
N ILE A 6 10.68 35.23 16.89
CA ILE A 6 10.77 34.26 15.80
C ILE A 6 9.49 33.39 15.86
N ILE A 7 8.55 33.61 14.94
CA ILE A 7 7.40 32.74 14.76
C ILE A 7 7.87 31.50 13.99
N LEU A 8 8.03 30.39 14.68
CA LEU A 8 8.24 29.09 14.06
C LEU A 8 6.91 28.66 13.39
N ILE A 9 6.80 28.84 12.09
CA ILE A 9 5.72 28.25 11.30
C ILE A 9 6.03 26.76 11.17
N VAL A 10 5.38 25.93 12.00
CA VAL A 10 5.37 24.47 11.81
C VAL A 10 4.55 24.20 10.56
N LEU A 11 5.22 23.94 9.44
CA LEU A 11 4.59 23.41 8.24
C LEU A 11 4.07 22.00 8.58
N ASN A 12 2.78 21.90 8.94
CA ASN A 12 2.07 20.63 8.92
C ASN A 12 2.02 20.18 7.46
N VAL A 13 2.93 19.29 7.07
CA VAL A 13 2.85 18.58 5.80
C VAL A 13 1.55 17.78 5.84
N ASN A 14 0.55 18.23 5.10
CA ASN A 14 -0.73 17.56 4.98
C ASN A 14 -0.51 16.20 4.33
N LEU A 15 -0.42 15.13 5.12
CA LEU A 15 -0.41 13.74 4.66
C LEU A 15 -1.68 13.42 3.83
N ASN A 16 -2.73 14.21 3.99
CA ASN A 16 -4.00 14.07 3.29
C ASN A 16 -4.05 14.67 1.87
N ALA A 17 -2.96 15.25 1.38
CA ALA A 17 -2.95 15.88 0.03
C ALA A 17 -3.19 14.89 -1.12
N GLN A 18 -3.08 13.59 -0.87
CA GLN A 18 -3.28 12.52 -1.86
C GLN A 18 -4.72 11.99 -1.87
N ILE A 19 -5.49 12.19 -0.79
CA ILE A 19 -6.89 11.78 -0.74
C ILE A 19 -7.68 12.57 -1.80
N GLY A 20 -8.47 11.85 -2.57
CA GLY A 20 -9.25 12.42 -3.67
C GLY A 20 -8.54 12.38 -5.02
N MET A 21 -7.23 12.11 -5.07
CA MET A 21 -6.52 11.91 -6.34
C MET A 21 -6.84 10.55 -6.93
N VAL A 22 -6.80 10.46 -8.26
CA VAL A 22 -6.85 9.17 -8.96
C VAL A 22 -5.47 8.53 -8.90
N PHE A 23 -5.42 7.26 -8.50
CA PHE A 23 -4.18 6.49 -8.49
C PHE A 23 -3.65 6.33 -9.93
N PRO A 24 -2.34 6.50 -10.18
CA PRO A 24 -1.79 6.39 -11.52
C PRO A 24 -2.05 5.03 -12.17
N ASP A 25 -2.33 5.04 -13.49
CA ASP A 25 -2.41 3.81 -14.27
C ASP A 25 -1.02 3.20 -14.41
N VAL A 26 -0.83 2.04 -13.81
CA VAL A 26 0.41 1.27 -13.85
C VAL A 26 0.11 -0.21 -13.97
N SER A 27 1.10 -0.98 -14.39
CA SER A 27 0.96 -2.43 -14.51
C SER A 27 2.23 -3.15 -14.10
N GLY A 28 2.08 -4.40 -13.70
CA GLY A 28 3.20 -5.25 -13.31
C GLY A 28 2.83 -6.72 -13.37
N GLN A 29 3.78 -7.56 -13.00
CA GLN A 29 3.60 -9.00 -12.93
C GLN A 29 3.65 -9.42 -11.47
N THR A 30 2.68 -10.20 -11.03
CA THR A 30 2.70 -10.76 -9.67
C THR A 30 3.78 -11.83 -9.54
N LEU A 31 4.16 -12.19 -8.31
CA LEU A 31 5.16 -13.24 -8.10
C LEU A 31 4.69 -14.62 -8.58
N ASP A 32 3.39 -14.85 -8.74
CA ASP A 32 2.80 -16.04 -9.40
C ASP A 32 2.63 -15.86 -10.93
N GLU A 33 3.30 -14.85 -11.49
CA GLU A 33 3.46 -14.62 -12.95
C GLU A 33 2.19 -14.16 -13.68
N LYS A 34 1.19 -13.63 -12.97
CA LYS A 34 0.01 -13.02 -13.58
C LYS A 34 0.21 -11.53 -13.79
N TYR A 35 -0.28 -11.03 -14.93
CA TYR A 35 -0.31 -9.59 -15.20
C TYR A 35 -1.50 -8.94 -14.50
N ILE A 36 -1.23 -7.85 -13.76
CA ILE A 36 -2.27 -7.01 -13.15
C ILE A 36 -1.99 -5.54 -13.45
N GLY A 37 -3.07 -4.76 -13.59
CA GLY A 37 -3.01 -3.30 -13.71
C GLY A 37 -3.64 -2.63 -12.50
N LEU A 38 -3.14 -1.48 -12.11
CA LEU A 38 -3.75 -0.60 -11.11
C LEU A 38 -4.19 0.69 -11.79
N PRO A 39 -5.35 1.26 -11.38
CA PRO A 39 -6.38 0.69 -10.50
C PRO A 39 -7.06 -0.56 -11.10
N ILE A 40 -7.43 -1.52 -10.24
CA ILE A 40 -8.13 -2.73 -10.70
C ILE A 40 -9.60 -2.38 -10.99
N LYS A 41 -10.05 -2.65 -12.22
CA LYS A 41 -11.39 -2.29 -12.69
C LYS A 41 -12.35 -3.49 -12.59
N ASN A 42 -12.79 -3.81 -11.39
CA ASN A 42 -13.72 -4.94 -11.14
C ASN A 42 -14.84 -4.59 -10.15
N ASN A 43 -15.14 -3.30 -9.98
CA ASN A 43 -16.15 -2.79 -9.06
C ASN A 43 -15.90 -3.15 -7.58
N LYS A 44 -14.62 -3.28 -7.21
CA LYS A 44 -14.22 -3.49 -5.82
C LYS A 44 -13.19 -2.44 -5.42
N LYS A 45 -13.20 -2.07 -4.17
CA LYS A 45 -12.13 -1.27 -3.58
C LYS A 45 -10.81 -2.03 -3.65
N THR A 46 -9.71 -1.31 -3.63
CA THR A 46 -8.36 -1.90 -3.70
C THR A 46 -7.49 -1.36 -2.58
N VAL A 47 -6.91 -2.24 -1.78
CA VAL A 47 -5.88 -1.88 -0.80
C VAL A 47 -4.51 -2.07 -1.45
N VAL A 48 -3.71 -1.00 -1.47
CA VAL A 48 -2.38 -0.99 -2.10
C VAL A 48 -1.33 -0.62 -1.08
N GLY A 49 -0.35 -1.50 -0.85
CA GLY A 49 0.84 -1.21 -0.04
C GLY A 49 2.06 -0.97 -0.92
N ILE A 50 2.80 0.13 -0.73
CA ILE A 50 3.95 0.49 -1.56
C ILE A 50 5.16 0.84 -0.70
N ALA A 51 6.33 0.30 -1.06
CA ALA A 51 7.63 0.80 -0.63
C ALA A 51 8.30 1.52 -1.81
N TYR A 52 8.67 2.78 -1.64
CA TYR A 52 9.39 3.55 -2.67
C TYR A 52 10.91 3.43 -2.57
N GLY A 53 11.41 2.86 -1.49
CA GLY A 53 12.83 2.63 -1.26
C GLY A 53 13.05 1.43 -0.34
N ARG A 54 14.27 0.86 -0.39
CA ARG A 54 14.62 -0.34 0.38
C ARG A 54 14.43 -0.17 1.89
N ALA A 55 14.63 1.02 2.42
CA ALA A 55 14.44 1.28 3.85
C ALA A 55 12.97 1.15 4.30
N ALA A 56 12.01 1.24 3.37
CA ALA A 56 10.58 1.06 3.63
C ALA A 56 10.12 -0.41 3.55
N GLU A 57 10.97 -1.32 3.03
CA GLU A 57 10.58 -2.73 2.83
C GLU A 57 10.29 -3.45 4.15
N ASP A 58 11.04 -3.15 5.21
CA ASP A 58 10.83 -3.78 6.50
C ASP A 58 9.49 -3.39 7.11
N ASP A 59 9.08 -2.13 6.95
CA ASP A 59 7.74 -1.70 7.35
C ASP A 59 6.69 -2.37 6.47
N LEU A 60 6.87 -2.40 5.16
CA LEU A 60 5.96 -3.05 4.23
C LEU A 60 5.75 -4.54 4.59
N LYS A 61 6.83 -5.26 4.91
CA LYS A 61 6.75 -6.68 5.30
C LYS A 61 5.97 -6.89 6.60
N LYS A 62 6.13 -6.00 7.60
CA LYS A 62 5.38 -6.09 8.86
C LYS A 62 3.88 -5.92 8.68
N TRP A 63 3.45 -5.19 7.66
CA TRP A 63 2.05 -5.00 7.32
C TRP A 63 1.44 -6.18 6.54
N LEU A 64 2.26 -7.01 5.89
CA LEU A 64 1.78 -8.06 4.99
C LEU A 64 0.82 -9.03 5.69
N ASN A 65 1.25 -9.63 6.80
CA ASN A 65 0.42 -10.58 7.55
C ASN A 65 -0.86 -9.95 8.13
N PRO A 66 -0.81 -8.79 8.84
CA PRO A 66 -2.03 -8.13 9.31
C PRO A 66 -3.03 -7.86 8.20
N LEU A 67 -2.60 -7.24 7.09
CA LEU A 67 -3.49 -6.91 5.98
C LEU A 67 -4.03 -8.17 5.29
N TYR A 68 -3.20 -9.19 5.10
CA TYR A 68 -3.65 -10.45 4.51
C TYR A 68 -4.71 -11.14 5.39
N ASN A 69 -4.47 -11.23 6.68
CA ASN A 69 -5.41 -11.85 7.60
C ASN A 69 -6.75 -11.12 7.66
N THR A 70 -6.73 -9.79 7.64
CA THR A 70 -7.93 -8.97 7.68
C THR A 70 -8.72 -9.04 6.37
N PHE A 71 -8.05 -8.86 5.23
CA PHE A 71 -8.76 -8.67 3.97
C PHE A 71 -8.91 -9.96 3.13
N MET A 72 -8.03 -10.95 3.31
CA MET A 72 -8.00 -12.13 2.44
C MET A 72 -8.41 -13.42 3.13
N VAL A 73 -8.18 -13.55 4.42
CA VAL A 73 -8.60 -14.75 5.16
C VAL A 73 -10.08 -14.65 5.50
N LYS A 74 -10.87 -15.55 4.91
CA LYS A 74 -12.29 -15.63 5.23
C LYS A 74 -12.48 -16.28 6.62
N PRO A 75 -13.30 -15.70 7.49
CA PRO A 75 -13.60 -16.31 8.78
C PRO A 75 -14.21 -17.70 8.57
N ASP A 76 -13.84 -18.66 9.40
CA ASP A 76 -14.42 -20.00 9.34
C ASP A 76 -15.93 -19.90 9.62
N LYS A 77 -16.74 -20.54 8.75
CA LYS A 77 -18.22 -20.52 8.87
C LYS A 77 -18.78 -21.05 10.20
N LYS A 78 -17.92 -21.62 11.04
CA LYS A 78 -18.24 -22.13 12.37
C LYS A 78 -17.94 -21.15 13.50
N SER A 79 -17.21 -20.06 13.26
CA SER A 79 -16.99 -19.05 14.28
C SER A 79 -18.20 -18.11 14.30
N PHE A 80 -18.78 -17.92 15.50
CA PHE A 80 -19.82 -16.92 15.74
C PHE A 80 -19.26 -15.48 15.67
N ASP A 81 -18.02 -15.31 15.26
CA ASP A 81 -17.41 -14.02 15.06
C ASP A 81 -18.06 -13.34 13.84
N MET A 82 -18.70 -12.21 14.11
CA MET A 82 -19.15 -11.27 13.07
C MET A 82 -17.95 -10.50 12.50
N ALA A 83 -16.88 -11.22 12.13
CA ALA A 83 -15.76 -10.60 11.45
C ALA A 83 -16.24 -10.02 10.11
N ALA A 84 -15.97 -8.77 9.88
CA ALA A 84 -16.32 -8.11 8.62
C ALA A 84 -15.70 -8.89 7.46
N ILE A 85 -16.52 -9.25 6.46
CA ILE A 85 -16.03 -9.89 5.24
C ILE A 85 -15.80 -8.78 4.23
N TYR A 86 -14.53 -8.46 4.00
CA TYR A 86 -14.15 -7.47 3.00
C TYR A 86 -14.12 -8.09 1.61
N ASP A 87 -14.76 -7.45 0.63
CA ASP A 87 -14.68 -7.84 -0.78
C ASP A 87 -13.79 -6.83 -1.53
N VAL A 88 -12.52 -6.87 -1.24
CA VAL A 88 -11.52 -5.94 -1.77
C VAL A 88 -10.43 -6.65 -2.58
N ASN A 89 -9.80 -5.92 -3.48
CA ASN A 89 -8.53 -6.32 -4.06
C ASN A 89 -7.39 -5.92 -3.12
N PHE A 90 -6.29 -6.66 -3.19
CA PHE A 90 -5.13 -6.42 -2.37
C PHE A 90 -3.86 -6.52 -3.20
N VAL A 91 -3.00 -5.51 -3.15
CA VAL A 91 -1.75 -5.45 -3.94
C VAL A 91 -0.61 -4.86 -3.11
N PHE A 92 0.50 -5.58 -3.03
CA PHE A 92 1.76 -5.13 -2.45
C PHE A 92 2.78 -4.85 -3.54
N ILE A 93 3.48 -3.71 -3.43
CA ILE A 93 4.49 -3.28 -4.40
C ILE A 93 5.79 -2.99 -3.65
N PRO A 94 6.65 -4.00 -3.46
CA PRO A 94 7.98 -3.82 -2.91
C PRO A 94 8.94 -3.23 -3.95
N VAL A 95 10.09 -2.73 -3.51
CA VAL A 95 11.15 -2.23 -4.40
C VAL A 95 11.95 -3.40 -4.96
N ILE A 96 11.34 -4.22 -5.81
CA ILE A 96 12.04 -5.32 -6.48
C ILE A 96 12.67 -4.84 -7.79
N ALA A 97 12.06 -3.84 -8.41
CA ALA A 97 12.57 -3.06 -9.56
C ALA A 97 13.13 -3.89 -10.74
N GLY A 98 12.48 -4.99 -11.09
CA GLY A 98 12.79 -5.76 -12.30
C GLY A 98 14.15 -6.48 -12.30
N LEU A 99 14.85 -6.54 -11.19
CA LEU A 99 16.11 -7.28 -11.05
C LEU A 99 15.83 -8.76 -10.78
N LYS A 100 15.99 -9.62 -11.78
CA LYS A 100 15.68 -11.06 -11.71
C LYS A 100 16.23 -11.76 -10.47
N ASN A 101 17.43 -11.42 -10.02
CA ASN A 101 18.03 -12.01 -8.82
C ASN A 101 17.30 -11.56 -7.55
N VAL A 102 16.89 -10.31 -7.48
CA VAL A 102 16.15 -9.75 -6.33
C VAL A 102 14.75 -10.37 -6.25
N ILE A 103 14.07 -10.57 -7.38
CA ILE A 103 12.78 -11.28 -7.44
C ILE A 103 12.92 -12.71 -6.92
N ALA A 104 13.96 -13.43 -7.34
CA ALA A 104 14.20 -14.80 -6.90
C ALA A 104 14.47 -14.89 -5.38
N ASP A 105 15.23 -13.96 -4.84
CA ASP A 105 15.51 -13.90 -3.40
C ASP A 105 14.27 -13.46 -2.60
N PHE A 106 13.48 -12.53 -3.14
CA PHE A 106 12.22 -12.14 -2.54
C PHE A 106 11.21 -13.29 -2.51
N LYS A 107 11.10 -14.06 -3.61
CA LYS A 107 10.28 -15.28 -3.67
C LYS A 107 10.68 -16.31 -2.62
N LYS A 108 11.99 -16.51 -2.38
CA LYS A 108 12.50 -17.46 -1.36
C LYS A 108 12.13 -17.03 0.07
N GLY A 109 12.09 -15.73 0.32
CA GLY A 109 11.79 -15.17 1.64
C GLY A 109 10.31 -14.87 1.88
N THR A 110 9.41 -15.28 0.96
CA THR A 110 7.97 -14.96 1.05
C THR A 110 7.14 -16.23 0.81
N ASP A 111 6.20 -16.50 1.70
CA ASP A 111 5.30 -17.65 1.57
C ASP A 111 4.48 -17.56 0.28
N LYS A 112 4.26 -18.72 -0.36
CA LYS A 112 3.60 -18.79 -1.68
C LYS A 112 2.19 -18.24 -1.70
N GLU A 113 1.50 -18.26 -0.57
CA GLU A 113 0.14 -17.73 -0.45
C GLU A 113 0.07 -16.22 -0.69
N PHE A 114 1.16 -15.47 -0.47
CA PHE A 114 1.25 -14.02 -0.74
C PHE A 114 1.61 -13.69 -2.19
N TRP A 115 2.14 -14.63 -2.97
CA TRP A 115 2.62 -14.36 -4.32
C TRP A 115 1.60 -13.72 -5.27
N PRO A 116 0.31 -14.09 -5.23
CA PRO A 116 -0.71 -13.46 -6.07
C PRO A 116 -0.94 -11.98 -5.78
N TYR A 117 -0.54 -11.52 -4.60
CA TYR A 117 -0.78 -10.16 -4.12
C TYR A 117 0.45 -9.25 -4.20
N ILE A 118 1.61 -9.79 -4.53
CA ILE A 118 2.87 -9.04 -4.60
C ILE A 118 3.21 -8.78 -6.06
N MET A 119 3.16 -7.51 -6.43
CA MET A 119 3.40 -7.06 -7.81
C MET A 119 4.83 -6.54 -7.98
N ASP A 120 5.58 -7.13 -8.88
CA ASP A 120 6.83 -6.58 -9.42
C ASP A 120 6.48 -5.55 -10.50
N MET A 121 7.02 -4.35 -10.34
CA MET A 121 6.74 -3.22 -11.22
C MET A 121 8.04 -2.68 -11.82
N GLN A 122 7.97 -2.19 -13.06
CA GLN A 122 9.13 -1.55 -13.67
C GLN A 122 9.49 -0.25 -12.96
N SER A 123 10.78 0.05 -12.86
CA SER A 123 11.28 1.25 -12.18
C SER A 123 10.66 2.56 -12.69
N LYS A 124 10.35 2.64 -13.99
CA LYS A 124 9.69 3.83 -14.59
C LYS A 124 8.27 4.04 -14.04
N ASP A 125 7.52 2.96 -13.82
CA ASP A 125 6.16 3.03 -13.31
C ASP A 125 6.16 3.38 -11.83
N MET A 126 7.13 2.84 -11.06
CA MET A 126 7.37 3.22 -9.68
C MET A 126 7.68 4.71 -9.55
N GLN A 127 8.56 5.25 -10.39
CA GLN A 127 8.88 6.68 -10.41
C GLN A 127 7.67 7.54 -10.79
N SER A 128 6.82 7.05 -11.69
CA SER A 128 5.58 7.72 -12.07
C SER A 128 4.62 7.84 -10.89
N ILE A 129 4.42 6.76 -10.12
CA ILE A 129 3.60 6.77 -8.91
C ILE A 129 4.18 7.75 -7.88
N GLU A 130 5.47 7.62 -7.56
CA GLU A 130 6.16 8.47 -6.59
C GLU A 130 6.01 9.95 -6.91
N LYS A 131 6.21 10.32 -8.17
CA LYS A 131 6.08 11.71 -8.65
C LYS A 131 4.64 12.20 -8.59
N THR A 132 3.67 11.38 -9.02
CA THR A 132 2.25 11.75 -9.07
C THR A 132 1.68 11.90 -7.66
N LEU A 133 1.95 10.95 -6.80
CA LEU A 133 1.45 10.94 -5.43
C LEU A 133 2.31 11.79 -4.48
N LYS A 134 3.44 12.33 -4.96
CA LYS A 134 4.34 13.17 -4.16
C LYS A 134 4.71 12.51 -2.82
N ALA A 135 5.10 11.24 -2.87
CA ALA A 135 5.53 10.51 -1.67
C ALA A 135 6.65 11.29 -0.96
N ALA A 136 6.37 11.70 0.28
CA ALA A 136 7.24 12.64 1.00
C ALA A 136 8.54 11.97 1.48
N ASP A 137 8.51 10.68 1.77
CA ASP A 137 9.64 9.95 2.32
C ASP A 137 9.76 8.54 1.72
N ARG A 138 10.89 8.26 1.07
CA ARG A 138 11.21 6.94 0.50
C ARG A 138 11.60 5.89 1.54
N LYS A 139 11.80 6.30 2.79
CA LYS A 139 12.12 5.38 3.89
C LYS A 139 10.90 4.81 4.58
N THR A 140 9.72 5.27 4.18
CA THR A 140 8.44 4.95 4.79
C THR A 140 7.58 4.16 3.81
N ALA A 141 6.91 3.11 4.26
CA ALA A 141 5.90 2.43 3.47
C ALA A 141 4.58 3.22 3.47
N TYR A 142 3.85 3.17 2.37
CA TYR A 142 2.56 3.83 2.19
C TYR A 142 1.48 2.81 1.87
N PHE A 143 0.28 3.03 2.41
CA PHE A 143 -0.88 2.17 2.20
C PHE A 143 -2.04 3.04 1.79
N TYR A 144 -2.68 2.67 0.69
CA TYR A 144 -3.79 3.40 0.08
C TYR A 144 -5.02 2.50 0.01
N VAL A 145 -6.19 3.05 0.26
CA VAL A 145 -7.46 2.45 -0.13
C VAL A 145 -7.98 3.21 -1.33
N LEU A 146 -8.23 2.50 -2.41
CA LEU A 146 -8.79 3.03 -3.65
C LEU A 146 -10.27 2.64 -3.73
N ASP A 147 -11.12 3.55 -4.17
CA ASP A 147 -12.50 3.23 -4.53
C ASP A 147 -12.56 2.42 -5.85
N GLU A 148 -13.74 2.03 -6.27
CA GLU A 148 -13.99 1.24 -7.48
C GLU A 148 -13.59 1.96 -8.78
N LYS A 149 -13.37 3.28 -8.70
CA LYS A 149 -12.91 4.14 -9.81
C LYS A 149 -11.41 4.40 -9.75
N GLY A 150 -10.72 3.86 -8.75
CA GLY A 150 -9.29 4.07 -8.53
C GLY A 150 -8.93 5.39 -7.85
N LYS A 151 -9.89 6.07 -7.23
CA LYS A 151 -9.65 7.28 -6.46
C LYS A 151 -9.20 6.92 -5.05
N ILE A 152 -8.16 7.57 -4.55
CA ILE A 152 -7.66 7.38 -3.19
C ILE A 152 -8.68 7.94 -2.20
N ILE A 153 -9.22 7.10 -1.33
CA ILE A 153 -10.20 7.45 -0.30
C ILE A 153 -9.60 7.44 1.11
N GLU A 154 -8.51 6.69 1.32
CA GLU A 154 -7.74 6.70 2.57
C GLU A 154 -6.26 6.47 2.30
N MET A 155 -5.40 6.99 3.19
CA MET A 155 -3.96 6.77 3.16
C MET A 155 -3.36 6.79 4.54
N VAL A 156 -2.54 5.77 4.82
CA VAL A 156 -1.68 5.73 6.01
C VAL A 156 -0.23 5.45 5.60
N SER A 157 0.72 5.78 6.48
CA SER A 157 2.15 5.56 6.20
C SER A 157 2.93 5.15 7.44
N GLY A 158 4.07 4.49 7.23
CA GLY A 158 5.01 4.07 8.27
C GLY A 158 4.70 2.71 8.88
N ALA A 159 5.30 2.45 10.03
CA ALA A 159 5.18 1.19 10.74
C ALA A 159 3.71 0.86 11.08
N TYR A 160 3.43 -0.44 11.14
CA TYR A 160 2.12 -0.96 11.54
C TYR A 160 1.72 -0.46 12.93
N THR A 161 0.47 -0.03 13.05
CA THR A 161 -0.26 0.16 14.31
C THR A 161 -1.72 -0.20 14.09
N GLU A 162 -2.42 -0.61 15.14
CA GLU A 162 -3.85 -0.93 15.08
C GLU A 162 -4.68 0.28 14.62
N ASP A 163 -4.44 1.48 15.15
CA ASP A 163 -5.14 2.71 14.72
C ASP A 163 -5.06 2.99 13.21
N LYS A 164 -3.92 2.63 12.59
CA LYS A 164 -3.77 2.77 11.13
C LYS A 164 -4.50 1.67 10.39
N MET A 165 -4.51 0.46 10.95
CA MET A 165 -5.26 -0.65 10.39
C MET A 165 -6.76 -0.35 10.40
N ASP A 166 -7.30 0.12 11.53
CA ASP A 166 -8.71 0.52 11.68
C ASP A 166 -9.14 1.54 10.62
N LYS A 167 -8.25 2.50 10.28
CA LYS A 167 -8.53 3.47 9.20
C LYS A 167 -8.65 2.80 7.84
N LEU A 168 -7.76 1.85 7.52
CA LEU A 168 -7.81 1.12 6.27
C LEU A 168 -9.05 0.23 6.20
N GLU A 169 -9.41 -0.43 7.30
CA GLU A 169 -10.60 -1.26 7.42
C GLU A 169 -11.87 -0.42 7.20
N THR A 170 -12.01 0.68 7.95
CA THR A 170 -13.16 1.60 7.82
C THR A 170 -13.31 2.11 6.38
N ALA A 171 -12.21 2.42 5.71
CA ALA A 171 -12.26 2.88 4.33
C ALA A 171 -12.56 1.75 3.33
N ALA A 172 -12.24 0.49 3.68
CA ALA A 172 -12.45 -0.69 2.85
C ALA A 172 -13.89 -1.23 2.93
N GLU A 173 -14.65 -0.91 4.00
CA GLU A 173 -16.08 -1.21 4.13
C GLU A 173 -16.91 -0.50 3.05
#